data_5a078b7250cabf04685369e88907afc8
#
_entry.id   5a078b7250cabf04685369e88907afc8
#
_cell.length_a   1.000
_cell.length_b   1.000
_cell.length_c   1.000
_cell.angle_alpha   90.00
_cell.angle_beta   90.00
_cell.angle_gamma   90.00
#
_symmetry.space_group_name_H-M   'P 1'
#
loop_
_entity.id
_entity.type
_entity.pdbx_description
1 polymer ?
#
loop_
_entity_poly.entity_id
_entity_poly.type
_entity_poly.pdbx_seq_one_letter_code
_entity_poly.pdbx_strand_id
1 'polypeptide(L)'
;MREKEQKEKQSEKKTPRIKELDSFKGFLIFIVVFGHFLLPLKESPYPLFSRSFYLIYSFHMPAFVFLSGYFGYSGWKKRGTNFRSLLSYGFLYLFMQGMLHICDILFYGSTRIFPDFWHASSTPWYILALIFWNLALLPAELFLRRREGKEITAYLLFLILFSVPLSFLEVGRTLKDFLALDRTLSFAPFYYLGFLAKGYDFSFRKIYKLPATLGLLFSFSLFGFLPQLLPYTRVFYGTWGYRIEREAILPFFKTYPIVLRIAYIPFALCIAYFFFFLLRFLLEKGGGQRFSGAAPSGHRKKMKKIEDFLQKAGEYTLPIFVFHRPFRDAFFACGADRYFLEGGLPLWTVTLFYLFLIGFSLVLMKLLGRKALDAFCRFRLPEKRI
;
A
#
# COMPACT_ATOMS: atom_id res chain seq x y z
N MET A 1 36.94 13.24 -28.01
CA MET A 1 36.19 11.99 -27.91
C MET A 1 35.78 11.71 -26.47
N ARG A 2 36.68 11.70 -25.48
CA ARG A 2 36.37 11.40 -24.06
C ARG A 2 35.38 12.37 -23.37
N GLU A 3 35.39 13.66 -23.73
CA GLU A 3 34.42 14.63 -23.15
C GLU A 3 33.00 14.49 -23.70
N LYS A 4 32.81 14.01 -24.93
CA LYS A 4 31.49 13.69 -25.47
C LYS A 4 30.93 12.42 -24.81
N GLU A 5 31.73 11.40 -24.57
CA GLU A 5 31.32 10.19 -23.85
C GLU A 5 30.99 10.48 -22.36
N GLN A 6 31.69 11.43 -21.73
CA GLN A 6 31.36 11.84 -20.37
C GLN A 6 30.06 12.67 -20.29
N LYS A 7 29.80 13.51 -21.30
CA LYS A 7 28.52 14.25 -21.39
C LYS A 7 27.35 13.33 -21.77
N GLU A 8 27.56 12.28 -22.56
CA GLU A 8 26.53 11.26 -22.83
C GLU A 8 26.26 10.37 -21.61
N LYS A 9 27.27 10.01 -20.82
CA LYS A 9 27.10 9.30 -19.54
C LYS A 9 26.41 10.15 -18.46
N GLN A 10 26.53 11.50 -18.49
CA GLN A 10 25.81 12.40 -17.60
C GLN A 10 24.37 12.68 -18.02
N SER A 11 24.02 12.45 -19.27
CA SER A 11 22.65 12.55 -19.77
C SER A 11 21.87 11.24 -19.67
N GLU A 12 22.18 10.35 -18.72
CA GLU A 12 21.21 9.32 -18.32
C GLU A 12 19.92 10.05 -17.94
N LYS A 13 19.04 10.22 -18.94
CA LYS A 13 17.70 10.79 -18.78
C LYS A 13 17.02 10.05 -17.64
N LYS A 14 17.05 10.63 -16.44
CA LYS A 14 16.17 10.19 -15.36
C LYS A 14 14.78 10.13 -15.97
N THR A 15 14.19 8.94 -16.02
CA THR A 15 12.83 8.74 -16.52
C THR A 15 11.97 9.85 -15.92
N PRO A 16 11.25 10.65 -16.71
CA PRO A 16 10.55 11.82 -16.20
C PRO A 16 9.61 11.37 -15.08
N ARG A 17 9.80 11.97 -13.92
CA ARG A 17 9.04 11.63 -12.71
C ARG A 17 7.59 12.00 -12.93
N ILE A 18 6.68 11.06 -12.74
CA ILE A 18 5.24 11.30 -12.89
C ILE A 18 4.76 11.86 -11.55
N LYS A 19 4.72 13.19 -11.44
CA LYS A 19 4.36 13.91 -10.21
C LYS A 19 3.02 13.49 -9.63
N GLU A 20 2.05 13.20 -10.49
CA GLU A 20 0.71 12.75 -10.10
C GLU A 20 0.77 11.41 -9.34
N LEU A 21 1.65 10.50 -9.74
CA LEU A 21 1.85 9.23 -9.03
C LEU A 21 2.59 9.41 -7.71
N ASP A 22 3.50 10.38 -7.61
CA ASP A 22 4.15 10.70 -6.34
C ASP A 22 3.15 11.31 -5.35
N SER A 23 2.27 12.22 -5.80
CA SER A 23 1.16 12.73 -4.98
C SER A 23 0.22 11.61 -4.53
N PHE A 24 -0.09 10.66 -5.42
CA PHE A 24 -0.93 9.53 -5.08
C PHE A 24 -0.27 8.57 -4.08
N LYS A 25 1.04 8.31 -4.19
CA LYS A 25 1.78 7.56 -3.15
C LYS A 25 1.74 8.29 -1.80
N GLY A 26 1.85 9.62 -1.81
CA GLY A 26 1.71 10.44 -0.61
C GLY A 26 0.33 10.33 0.02
N PHE A 27 -0.72 10.33 -0.79
CA PHE A 27 -2.09 10.05 -0.33
C PHE A 27 -2.23 8.62 0.22
N LEU A 28 -1.71 7.62 -0.49
CA LEU A 28 -1.77 6.23 -0.04
C LEU A 28 -1.06 6.02 1.30
N ILE A 29 0.13 6.61 1.50
CA ILE A 29 0.82 6.46 2.80
C ILE A 29 0.08 7.17 3.92
N PHE A 30 -0.59 8.31 3.63
CA PHE A 30 -1.49 8.93 4.58
C PHE A 30 -2.60 7.97 5.03
N ILE A 31 -3.32 7.35 4.09
CA ILE A 31 -4.41 6.44 4.45
C ILE A 31 -3.92 5.14 5.09
N VAL A 32 -2.67 4.70 4.84
CA VAL A 32 -2.05 3.60 5.59
C VAL A 32 -1.89 3.98 7.06
N VAL A 33 -1.27 5.13 7.34
CA VAL A 33 -1.08 5.62 8.72
C VAL A 33 -2.42 5.79 9.39
N PHE A 34 -3.34 6.52 8.78
CA PHE A 34 -4.67 6.79 9.31
C PHE A 34 -5.48 5.50 9.51
N GLY A 35 -5.46 4.57 8.55
CA GLY A 35 -6.11 3.26 8.66
C GLY A 35 -5.58 2.42 9.83
N HIS A 36 -4.28 2.52 10.13
CA HIS A 36 -3.72 1.86 11.31
C HIS A 36 -4.16 2.50 12.63
N PHE A 37 -4.44 3.81 12.66
CA PHE A 37 -5.09 4.45 13.83
C PHE A 37 -6.57 4.08 13.94
N LEU A 38 -7.25 3.78 12.84
CA LEU A 38 -8.65 3.31 12.88
C LEU A 38 -8.78 1.83 13.28
N LEU A 39 -7.71 1.03 13.14
CA LEU A 39 -7.78 -0.42 13.38
C LEU A 39 -8.26 -0.82 14.77
N PRO A 40 -7.82 -0.20 15.88
CA PRO A 40 -8.37 -0.49 17.22
C PRO A 40 -9.84 -0.08 17.37
N LEU A 41 -10.30 0.88 16.58
CA LEU A 41 -11.64 1.48 16.65
C LEU A 41 -12.65 0.85 15.68
N LYS A 42 -12.24 -0.14 14.88
CA LYS A 42 -13.09 -0.72 13.81
C LYS A 42 -14.34 -1.42 14.32
N GLU A 43 -14.33 -1.89 15.57
CA GLU A 43 -15.46 -2.57 16.23
C GLU A 43 -16.26 -1.61 17.13
N SER A 44 -15.90 -0.32 17.11
CA SER A 44 -16.64 0.72 17.83
C SER A 44 -18.08 0.82 17.35
N PRO A 45 -19.04 1.15 18.24
CA PRO A 45 -20.44 1.37 17.88
C PRO A 45 -20.63 2.60 16.98
N TYR A 46 -19.59 3.39 16.74
CA TYR A 46 -19.64 4.57 15.88
C TYR A 46 -19.31 4.20 14.42
N PRO A 47 -20.29 4.22 13.49
CA PRO A 47 -20.11 3.77 12.11
C PRO A 47 -19.02 4.51 11.33
N LEU A 48 -18.69 5.74 11.75
CA LEU A 48 -17.65 6.55 11.11
C LEU A 48 -16.30 5.84 11.12
N PHE A 49 -15.91 5.20 12.23
CA PHE A 49 -14.62 4.49 12.34
C PHE A 49 -14.60 3.22 11.49
N SER A 50 -15.61 2.34 11.66
CA SER A 50 -15.68 1.07 10.95
C SER A 50 -15.79 1.28 9.43
N ARG A 51 -16.68 2.17 8.98
CA ARG A 51 -16.89 2.45 7.55
C ARG A 51 -15.63 3.00 6.89
N SER A 52 -14.97 3.98 7.55
CA SER A 52 -13.71 4.53 7.06
C SER A 52 -12.59 3.49 7.02
N PHE A 53 -12.49 2.66 8.08
CA PHE A 53 -11.52 1.59 8.15
C PHE A 53 -11.67 0.60 7.00
N TYR A 54 -12.86 0.03 6.79
CA TYR A 54 -13.08 -0.96 5.74
C TYR A 54 -12.97 -0.38 4.33
N LEU A 55 -13.37 0.88 4.13
CA LEU A 55 -13.14 1.56 2.86
C LEU A 55 -11.64 1.69 2.56
N ILE A 56 -10.84 2.13 3.52
CA ILE A 56 -9.39 2.22 3.37
C ILE A 56 -8.79 0.84 3.07
N TYR A 57 -9.14 -0.17 3.88
CA TYR A 57 -8.57 -1.51 3.76
C TYR A 57 -8.96 -2.22 2.46
N SER A 58 -10.05 -1.81 1.82
CA SER A 58 -10.49 -2.39 0.55
C SER A 58 -9.52 -2.14 -0.61
N PHE A 59 -8.72 -1.06 -0.58
CA PHE A 59 -7.91 -0.70 -1.75
C PHE A 59 -6.49 -0.20 -1.45
N HIS A 60 -6.17 0.26 -0.23
CA HIS A 60 -4.88 0.91 0.02
C HIS A 60 -3.68 0.00 -0.25
N MET A 61 -3.70 -1.25 0.27
CA MET A 61 -2.61 -2.20 0.01
C MET A 61 -2.59 -2.68 -1.45
N PRO A 62 -3.72 -3.07 -2.09
CA PRO A 62 -3.77 -3.31 -3.53
C PRO A 62 -3.12 -2.20 -4.35
N ALA A 63 -3.45 -0.93 -4.07
CA ALA A 63 -2.89 0.22 -4.78
C ALA A 63 -1.37 0.38 -4.54
N PHE A 64 -0.89 0.23 -3.29
CA PHE A 64 0.53 0.27 -2.98
C PHE A 64 1.31 -0.84 -3.69
N VAL A 65 0.80 -2.05 -3.63
CA VAL A 65 1.43 -3.23 -4.25
C VAL A 65 1.47 -3.08 -5.77
N PHE A 66 0.37 -2.60 -6.38
CA PHE A 66 0.31 -2.29 -7.81
C PHE A 66 1.37 -1.25 -8.21
N LEU A 67 1.47 -0.13 -7.47
CA LEU A 67 2.49 0.89 -7.73
C LEU A 67 3.91 0.36 -7.52
N SER A 68 4.12 -0.56 -6.59
CA SER A 68 5.44 -1.18 -6.38
C SER A 68 5.87 -2.02 -7.58
N GLY A 69 4.94 -2.79 -8.17
CA GLY A 69 5.18 -3.49 -9.43
C GLY A 69 5.43 -2.53 -10.58
N TYR A 70 4.60 -1.49 -10.71
CA TYR A 70 4.73 -0.48 -11.78
C TYR A 70 6.10 0.22 -11.76
N PHE A 71 6.57 0.66 -10.60
CA PHE A 71 7.89 1.30 -10.48
C PHE A 71 9.04 0.28 -10.55
N GLY A 72 8.82 -0.95 -10.09
CA GLY A 72 9.81 -2.05 -10.12
C GLY A 72 10.22 -2.45 -11.54
N TYR A 73 9.26 -2.43 -12.48
CA TYR A 73 9.50 -2.84 -13.89
C TYR A 73 10.70 -2.14 -14.53
N SER A 74 10.78 -0.82 -14.42
CA SER A 74 11.84 -0.05 -15.09
C SER A 74 13.24 -0.40 -14.58
N GLY A 75 13.37 -0.67 -13.29
CA GLY A 75 14.63 -1.13 -12.70
C GLY A 75 14.99 -2.54 -13.13
N TRP A 76 14.03 -3.45 -13.08
CA TRP A 76 14.20 -4.83 -13.50
C TRP A 76 14.53 -4.96 -14.98
N LYS A 77 13.85 -4.24 -15.87
CA LYS A 77 14.13 -4.26 -17.31
C LYS A 77 15.55 -3.81 -17.63
N LYS A 78 16.09 -2.84 -16.89
CA LYS A 78 17.46 -2.32 -17.13
C LYS A 78 18.55 -3.24 -16.56
N ARG A 79 18.39 -3.73 -15.34
CA ARG A 79 19.47 -4.36 -14.56
C ARG A 79 19.16 -5.78 -14.09
N GLY A 80 17.92 -6.23 -14.24
CA GLY A 80 17.44 -7.47 -13.65
C GLY A 80 17.14 -7.32 -12.15
N THR A 81 17.08 -8.46 -11.47
CA THR A 81 16.82 -8.53 -10.03
C THR A 81 18.01 -7.94 -9.26
N ASN A 82 17.72 -6.94 -8.46
CA ASN A 82 18.73 -6.27 -7.65
C ASN A 82 18.89 -6.94 -6.27
N PHE A 83 19.78 -7.92 -6.15
CA PHE A 83 20.05 -8.64 -4.92
C PHE A 83 20.46 -7.74 -3.75
N ARG A 84 21.16 -6.63 -4.01
CA ARG A 84 21.51 -5.64 -2.97
C ARG A 84 20.26 -5.01 -2.37
N SER A 85 19.24 -4.71 -3.19
CA SER A 85 17.96 -4.22 -2.69
C SER A 85 17.20 -5.30 -1.90
N LEU A 86 17.28 -6.57 -2.33
CA LEU A 86 16.65 -7.67 -1.60
C LEU A 86 17.28 -7.86 -0.22
N LEU A 87 18.61 -7.80 -0.12
CA LEU A 87 19.32 -7.81 1.16
C LEU A 87 18.90 -6.63 2.04
N SER A 88 18.82 -5.41 1.48
CA SER A 88 18.33 -4.25 2.23
C SER A 88 16.90 -4.44 2.75
N TYR A 89 16.01 -5.05 1.97
CA TYR A 89 14.67 -5.40 2.43
C TYR A 89 14.70 -6.47 3.53
N GLY A 90 15.60 -7.48 3.43
CA GLY A 90 15.79 -8.49 4.48
C GLY A 90 16.20 -7.85 5.80
N PHE A 91 17.22 -6.99 5.81
CA PHE A 91 17.63 -6.24 7.01
C PHE A 91 16.50 -5.36 7.55
N LEU A 92 15.77 -4.67 6.67
CA LEU A 92 14.66 -3.83 7.08
C LEU A 92 13.53 -4.65 7.70
N TYR A 93 13.24 -5.84 7.17
CA TYR A 93 12.29 -6.78 7.74
C TYR A 93 12.67 -7.18 9.16
N LEU A 94 13.93 -7.63 9.35
CA LEU A 94 14.44 -8.01 10.66
C LEU A 94 14.38 -6.85 11.65
N PHE A 95 14.80 -5.66 11.22
CA PHE A 95 14.70 -4.44 12.02
C PHE A 95 13.26 -4.14 12.45
N MET A 96 12.30 -4.21 11.53
CA MET A 96 10.90 -3.95 11.83
C MET A 96 10.32 -4.98 12.80
N GLN A 97 10.64 -6.27 12.64
CA GLN A 97 10.20 -7.31 13.56
C GLN A 97 10.77 -7.09 14.98
N GLY A 98 12.05 -6.76 15.08
CA GLY A 98 12.68 -6.43 16.37
C GLY A 98 12.06 -5.18 17.01
N MET A 99 11.82 -4.12 16.22
CA MET A 99 11.20 -2.89 16.71
C MET A 99 9.76 -3.14 17.20
N LEU A 100 8.96 -3.92 16.49
CA LEU A 100 7.60 -4.25 16.91
C LEU A 100 7.60 -5.15 18.14
N HIS A 101 8.54 -6.07 18.25
CA HIS A 101 8.70 -6.88 19.46
C HIS A 101 8.99 -6.02 20.70
N ILE A 102 9.84 -4.99 20.57
CA ILE A 102 10.08 -4.02 21.65
C ILE A 102 8.78 -3.27 21.99
N CYS A 103 8.00 -2.86 20.98
CA CYS A 103 6.69 -2.24 21.22
C CYS A 103 5.72 -3.18 21.95
N ASP A 104 5.69 -4.46 21.61
CA ASP A 104 4.85 -5.47 22.26
C ASP A 104 5.23 -5.65 23.74
N ILE A 105 6.53 -5.61 24.06
CA ILE A 105 6.99 -5.64 25.48
C ILE A 105 6.59 -4.36 26.20
N LEU A 106 6.87 -3.21 25.62
CA LEU A 106 6.69 -1.90 26.28
C LEU A 106 5.21 -1.52 26.46
N PHE A 107 4.37 -1.80 25.48
CA PHE A 107 3.00 -1.30 25.42
C PHE A 107 1.92 -2.35 25.69
N TYR A 108 2.23 -3.64 25.46
CA TYR A 108 1.26 -4.72 25.61
C TYR A 108 1.66 -5.80 26.61
N GLY A 109 2.79 -5.60 27.32
CA GLY A 109 3.25 -6.51 28.38
C GLY A 109 3.63 -7.90 27.87
N SER A 110 4.13 -8.01 26.63
CA SER A 110 4.56 -9.30 26.08
C SER A 110 5.69 -9.88 26.91
N THR A 111 5.58 -11.17 27.25
CA THR A 111 6.61 -11.93 27.98
C THR A 111 7.55 -12.71 27.07
N ARG A 112 7.41 -12.57 25.74
CA ARG A 112 8.29 -13.24 24.78
C ARG A 112 9.70 -12.67 24.88
N ILE A 113 10.70 -13.54 24.97
CA ILE A 113 12.11 -13.14 25.08
C ILE A 113 12.69 -12.72 23.72
N PHE A 114 12.29 -13.40 22.66
CA PHE A 114 12.82 -13.17 21.30
C PHE A 114 11.72 -12.74 20.31
N PRO A 115 12.05 -11.88 19.33
CA PRO A 115 11.15 -11.53 18.24
C PRO A 115 10.84 -12.75 17.37
N ASP A 116 9.60 -12.82 16.90
CA ASP A 116 9.18 -13.84 15.94
C ASP A 116 9.51 -13.40 14.52
N PHE A 117 10.61 -13.90 13.98
CA PHE A 117 11.02 -13.60 12.61
C PHE A 117 10.31 -14.46 11.54
N TRP A 118 9.58 -15.50 11.96
CA TRP A 118 8.92 -16.42 11.04
C TRP A 118 7.48 -16.00 10.71
N HIS A 119 6.79 -15.34 11.63
CA HIS A 119 5.40 -14.95 11.45
C HIS A 119 5.27 -13.43 11.30
N ALA A 120 5.10 -12.99 10.05
CA ALA A 120 4.96 -11.58 9.70
C ALA A 120 3.49 -11.11 9.82
N SER A 121 2.95 -11.11 11.03
CA SER A 121 1.52 -10.83 11.30
C SER A 121 1.11 -9.37 11.13
N SER A 122 2.05 -8.43 11.12
CA SER A 122 1.80 -6.99 11.08
C SER A 122 2.44 -6.34 9.83
N THR A 123 2.70 -5.04 9.88
CA THR A 123 3.28 -4.23 8.78
C THR A 123 4.50 -4.83 8.05
N PRO A 124 5.42 -5.56 8.71
CA PRO A 124 6.60 -6.12 8.03
C PRO A 124 6.30 -7.06 6.86
N TRP A 125 5.12 -7.68 6.82
CA TRP A 125 4.73 -8.60 5.75
C TRP A 125 4.97 -8.03 4.34
N TYR A 126 4.71 -6.73 4.15
CA TYR A 126 4.84 -6.10 2.84
C TYR A 126 6.30 -6.03 2.35
N ILE A 127 7.25 -5.77 3.26
CA ILE A 127 8.68 -5.75 2.93
C ILE A 127 9.15 -7.16 2.55
N LEU A 128 8.68 -8.17 3.29
CA LEU A 128 9.00 -9.57 3.00
C LEU A 128 8.38 -10.02 1.67
N ALA A 129 7.14 -9.64 1.41
CA ALA A 129 6.47 -9.93 0.13
C ALA A 129 7.18 -9.29 -1.07
N LEU A 130 7.75 -8.08 -0.94
CA LEU A 130 8.58 -7.47 -1.98
C LEU A 130 9.79 -8.34 -2.33
N ILE A 131 10.39 -9.03 -1.37
CA ILE A 131 11.50 -9.97 -1.63
C ILE A 131 10.98 -11.13 -2.49
N PHE A 132 9.89 -11.77 -2.07
CA PHE A 132 9.33 -12.92 -2.79
C PHE A 132 8.85 -12.57 -4.20
N TRP A 133 8.16 -11.43 -4.38
CA TRP A 133 7.72 -11.00 -5.70
C TRP A 133 8.89 -10.71 -6.65
N ASN A 134 9.98 -10.15 -6.16
CA ASN A 134 11.18 -9.93 -6.97
C ASN A 134 11.93 -11.25 -7.25
N LEU A 135 12.01 -12.17 -6.28
CA LEU A 135 12.63 -13.49 -6.49
C LEU A 135 11.85 -14.31 -7.52
N ALA A 136 10.51 -14.25 -7.51
CA ALA A 136 9.69 -14.93 -8.51
C ALA A 136 9.87 -14.37 -9.94
N LEU A 137 10.54 -13.24 -10.14
CA LEU A 137 10.92 -12.75 -11.47
C LEU A 137 12.24 -13.34 -11.98
N LEU A 138 13.02 -14.06 -11.16
CA LEU A 138 14.30 -14.66 -11.58
C LEU A 138 14.16 -15.64 -12.76
N PRO A 139 13.18 -16.55 -12.82
CA PRO A 139 13.01 -17.40 -13.99
C PRO A 139 12.80 -16.61 -15.29
N ALA A 140 11.98 -15.54 -15.22
CA ALA A 140 11.80 -14.66 -16.38
C ALA A 140 13.11 -13.94 -16.77
N GLU A 141 13.93 -13.57 -15.80
CA GLU A 141 15.22 -12.96 -16.07
C GLU A 141 16.19 -13.94 -16.72
N LEU A 142 16.30 -15.15 -16.21
CA LEU A 142 17.27 -16.15 -16.67
C LEU A 142 16.92 -16.71 -18.05
N PHE A 143 15.63 -16.98 -18.28
CA PHE A 143 15.17 -17.72 -19.46
C PHE A 143 14.48 -16.85 -20.51
N LEU A 144 13.84 -15.75 -20.13
CA LEU A 144 12.97 -14.96 -21.00
C LEU A 144 13.47 -13.54 -21.29
N ARG A 145 14.47 -13.02 -20.57
CA ARG A 145 14.92 -11.62 -20.69
C ARG A 145 15.38 -11.24 -22.08
N ARG A 146 15.90 -12.19 -22.85
CA ARG A 146 16.36 -11.99 -24.25
C ARG A 146 15.25 -12.21 -25.28
N ARG A 147 14.06 -12.65 -24.85
CA ARG A 147 12.93 -12.98 -25.72
C ARG A 147 11.94 -11.82 -25.83
N GLU A 148 10.97 -11.96 -26.71
CA GLU A 148 9.94 -10.95 -26.95
C GLU A 148 9.04 -10.73 -25.73
N GLY A 149 8.43 -9.54 -25.64
CA GLY A 149 7.57 -9.15 -24.52
C GLY A 149 6.36 -10.06 -24.27
N LYS A 150 5.93 -10.85 -25.27
CA LYS A 150 4.82 -11.82 -25.15
C LYS A 150 5.12 -12.93 -24.15
N GLU A 151 6.34 -13.47 -24.16
CA GLU A 151 6.73 -14.57 -23.27
C GLU A 151 6.82 -14.09 -21.80
N ILE A 152 7.36 -12.89 -21.59
CA ILE A 152 7.38 -12.26 -20.27
C ILE A 152 5.94 -12.04 -19.79
N THR A 153 5.06 -11.57 -20.67
CA THR A 153 3.64 -11.38 -20.35
C THR A 153 2.97 -12.70 -19.98
N ALA A 154 3.18 -13.77 -20.75
CA ALA A 154 2.63 -15.10 -20.44
C ALA A 154 3.12 -15.61 -19.09
N TYR A 155 4.40 -15.42 -18.76
CA TYR A 155 4.95 -15.78 -17.46
C TYR A 155 4.32 -14.97 -16.32
N LEU A 156 4.15 -13.66 -16.48
CA LEU A 156 3.51 -12.83 -15.47
C LEU A 156 2.03 -13.19 -15.27
N LEU A 157 1.31 -13.49 -16.35
CA LEU A 157 -0.05 -14.01 -16.28
C LEU A 157 -0.09 -15.37 -15.56
N PHE A 158 0.88 -16.25 -15.82
CA PHE A 158 1.02 -17.50 -15.07
C PHE A 158 1.19 -17.23 -13.57
N LEU A 159 2.06 -16.31 -13.17
CA LEU A 159 2.25 -15.96 -11.75
C LEU A 159 0.96 -15.42 -11.12
N ILE A 160 0.20 -14.60 -11.85
CA ILE A 160 -1.10 -14.08 -11.40
C ILE A 160 -2.10 -15.23 -11.21
N LEU A 161 -2.27 -16.07 -12.24
CA LEU A 161 -3.24 -17.16 -12.23
C LEU A 161 -2.89 -18.24 -11.18
N PHE A 162 -1.61 -18.50 -10.99
CA PHE A 162 -1.14 -19.50 -10.03
C PHE A 162 -1.22 -19.03 -8.58
N SER A 163 -0.96 -17.75 -8.33
CA SER A 163 -1.01 -17.17 -6.97
C SER A 163 -2.43 -17.17 -6.37
N VAL A 164 -3.47 -17.04 -7.21
CA VAL A 164 -4.86 -16.99 -6.72
C VAL A 164 -5.28 -18.31 -6.06
N PRO A 165 -5.23 -19.49 -6.70
CA PRO A 165 -5.59 -20.75 -6.05
C PRO A 165 -4.66 -21.09 -4.88
N LEU A 166 -3.35 -20.82 -4.98
CA LEU A 166 -2.42 -21.04 -3.88
C LEU A 166 -2.75 -20.22 -2.64
N SER A 167 -3.34 -19.03 -2.80
CA SER A 167 -3.75 -18.20 -1.67
C SER A 167 -4.90 -18.78 -0.85
N PHE A 168 -5.53 -19.87 -1.32
CA PHE A 168 -6.59 -20.62 -0.64
C PHE A 168 -6.12 -21.94 -0.02
N LEU A 169 -4.86 -22.34 -0.20
CA LEU A 169 -4.36 -23.53 0.45
C LEU A 169 -4.47 -23.35 1.97
N GLU A 170 -5.35 -24.12 2.58
CA GLU A 170 -5.47 -24.21 4.03
C GLU A 170 -4.26 -24.98 4.59
N VAL A 171 -3.18 -24.28 4.77
CA VAL A 171 -2.06 -24.81 5.54
C VAL A 171 -2.32 -24.42 6.98
N GLY A 172 -2.69 -25.36 7.79
CA GLY A 172 -3.20 -25.25 9.14
C GLY A 172 -2.86 -24.00 9.96
N ARG A 173 -3.46 -23.82 11.13
CA ARG A 173 -3.27 -22.62 11.99
C ARG A 173 -1.80 -22.28 12.30
N THR A 174 -0.92 -23.29 12.27
CA THR A 174 0.52 -23.17 12.52
C THR A 174 1.29 -22.41 11.44
N LEU A 175 0.77 -22.33 10.21
CA LEU A 175 1.41 -21.62 9.10
C LEU A 175 0.74 -20.28 8.77
N LYS A 176 -0.25 -19.87 9.55
CA LYS A 176 -0.82 -18.53 9.41
C LYS A 176 0.29 -17.48 9.61
N ASP A 177 0.33 -16.50 8.71
CA ASP A 177 1.35 -15.44 8.68
C ASP A 177 2.82 -15.95 8.52
N PHE A 178 3.05 -17.27 8.34
CA PHE A 178 4.40 -17.83 8.16
C PHE A 178 5.06 -17.23 6.92
N LEU A 179 6.17 -16.53 7.13
CA LEU A 179 6.89 -15.77 6.10
C LEU A 179 5.97 -14.86 5.23
N ALA A 180 4.83 -14.46 5.76
CA ALA A 180 3.80 -13.70 5.04
C ALA A 180 3.34 -14.34 3.71
N LEU A 181 3.46 -15.67 3.54
CA LEU A 181 3.15 -16.35 2.28
C LEU A 181 1.69 -16.19 1.87
N ASP A 182 0.78 -16.17 2.84
CA ASP A 182 -0.64 -15.93 2.64
C ASP A 182 -0.90 -14.58 1.95
N ARG A 183 -0.34 -13.50 2.49
CA ARG A 183 -0.46 -12.16 1.92
C ARG A 183 0.35 -12.00 0.63
N THR A 184 1.54 -12.59 0.58
CA THR A 184 2.38 -12.58 -0.62
C THR A 184 1.65 -13.16 -1.81
N LEU A 185 1.00 -14.32 -1.66
CA LEU A 185 0.21 -14.95 -2.72
C LEU A 185 -1.06 -14.15 -3.05
N SER A 186 -1.75 -13.68 -2.01
CA SER A 186 -3.01 -12.94 -2.17
C SER A 186 -2.84 -11.60 -2.88
N PHE A 187 -1.74 -10.92 -2.67
CA PHE A 187 -1.46 -9.61 -3.27
C PHE A 187 -0.56 -9.68 -4.52
N ALA A 188 0.00 -10.84 -4.86
CA ALA A 188 0.81 -11.04 -6.06
C ALA A 188 0.13 -10.56 -7.36
N PRO A 189 -1.19 -10.78 -7.58
CA PRO A 189 -1.86 -10.28 -8.76
C PRO A 189 -1.71 -8.78 -8.95
N PHE A 190 -1.81 -8.00 -7.88
CA PHE A 190 -1.68 -6.54 -7.95
C PHE A 190 -0.25 -6.13 -8.31
N TYR A 191 0.77 -6.81 -7.77
CA TYR A 191 2.17 -6.54 -8.10
C TYR A 191 2.46 -6.78 -9.58
N TYR A 192 2.07 -7.94 -10.10
CA TYR A 192 2.35 -8.31 -11.49
C TYR A 192 1.46 -7.55 -12.48
N LEU A 193 0.22 -7.19 -12.12
CA LEU A 193 -0.60 -6.26 -12.93
C LEU A 193 0.04 -4.87 -13.01
N GLY A 194 0.60 -4.37 -11.93
CA GLY A 194 1.37 -3.11 -11.94
C GLY A 194 2.60 -3.20 -12.84
N PHE A 195 3.31 -4.32 -12.78
CA PHE A 195 4.47 -4.61 -13.61
C PHE A 195 4.10 -4.64 -15.11
N LEU A 196 3.02 -5.33 -15.48
CA LEU A 196 2.46 -5.35 -16.83
C LEU A 196 2.01 -3.97 -17.29
N ALA A 197 1.29 -3.23 -16.44
CA ALA A 197 0.83 -1.89 -16.77
C ALA A 197 1.98 -0.96 -17.17
N LYS A 198 3.15 -1.07 -16.52
CA LYS A 198 4.35 -0.33 -16.91
C LYS A 198 4.97 -0.90 -18.18
N GLY A 199 4.98 -2.21 -18.36
CA GLY A 199 5.49 -2.89 -19.55
C GLY A 199 4.77 -2.47 -20.82
N TYR A 200 3.45 -2.27 -20.73
CA TYR A 200 2.58 -1.79 -21.82
C TYR A 200 2.39 -0.28 -21.84
N ASP A 201 3.19 0.50 -21.13
CA ASP A 201 3.10 1.96 -21.05
C ASP A 201 1.69 2.48 -20.76
N PHE A 202 0.99 1.82 -19.82
CA PHE A 202 -0.34 2.24 -19.40
C PHE A 202 -0.33 3.71 -18.95
N SER A 203 -1.19 4.51 -19.58
CA SER A 203 -1.23 5.95 -19.36
C SER A 203 -2.21 6.33 -18.25
N PHE A 204 -1.70 6.70 -17.08
CA PHE A 204 -2.49 7.30 -16.01
C PHE A 204 -3.00 8.72 -16.33
N ARG A 205 -2.53 9.33 -17.42
CA ARG A 205 -2.99 10.66 -17.85
C ARG A 205 -4.33 10.58 -18.57
N LYS A 206 -4.65 9.46 -19.21
CA LYS A 206 -5.97 9.23 -19.81
C LYS A 206 -7.01 9.07 -18.72
N ILE A 207 -8.20 9.63 -18.96
CA ILE A 207 -9.33 9.48 -18.05
C ILE A 207 -10.15 8.27 -18.49
N TYR A 208 -10.16 7.25 -17.66
CA TYR A 208 -10.97 6.05 -17.86
C TYR A 208 -12.25 6.19 -17.02
N LYS A 209 -13.34 6.64 -17.66
CA LYS A 209 -14.62 6.94 -16.97
C LYS A 209 -15.19 5.71 -16.28
N LEU A 210 -15.22 4.55 -16.97
CA LEU A 210 -15.82 3.32 -16.43
C LEU A 210 -15.20 2.89 -15.09
N PRO A 211 -13.88 2.65 -14.96
CA PRO A 211 -13.30 2.27 -13.67
C PRO A 211 -13.44 3.36 -12.60
N ALA A 212 -13.43 4.64 -12.96
CA ALA A 212 -13.68 5.71 -12.00
C ALA A 212 -15.12 5.69 -11.46
N THR A 213 -16.10 5.50 -12.33
CA THR A 213 -17.54 5.39 -11.95
C THR A 213 -17.78 4.13 -11.11
N LEU A 214 -17.24 2.98 -11.52
CA LEU A 214 -17.34 1.74 -10.73
C LEU A 214 -16.67 1.89 -9.36
N GLY A 215 -15.51 2.52 -9.30
CA GLY A 215 -14.81 2.77 -8.03
C GLY A 215 -15.59 3.68 -7.10
N LEU A 216 -16.25 4.71 -7.63
CA LEU A 216 -17.19 5.55 -6.88
C LEU A 216 -18.36 4.73 -6.32
N LEU A 217 -19.02 3.95 -7.17
CA LEU A 217 -20.17 3.12 -6.78
C LEU A 217 -19.76 2.08 -5.73
N PHE A 218 -18.64 1.41 -5.90
CA PHE A 218 -18.12 0.44 -4.93
C PHE A 218 -17.78 1.09 -3.59
N SER A 219 -17.15 2.29 -3.63
CA SER A 219 -16.83 3.03 -2.41
C SER A 219 -18.09 3.44 -1.65
N PHE A 220 -19.11 3.92 -2.39
CA PHE A 220 -20.38 4.33 -1.83
C PHE A 220 -21.16 3.13 -1.27
N SER A 221 -21.18 2.01 -1.99
CA SER A 221 -21.82 0.76 -1.55
C SER A 221 -21.14 0.21 -0.28
N LEU A 222 -19.82 0.16 -0.25
CA LEU A 222 -19.08 -0.33 0.90
C LEU A 222 -19.29 0.58 2.12
N PHE A 223 -19.27 1.89 1.93
CA PHE A 223 -19.49 2.83 3.04
C PHE A 223 -20.95 2.84 3.52
N GLY A 224 -21.94 2.79 2.62
CA GLY A 224 -23.35 2.83 2.94
C GLY A 224 -23.91 1.52 3.51
N PHE A 225 -23.52 0.39 2.90
CA PHE A 225 -24.05 -0.95 3.20
C PHE A 225 -23.05 -1.85 3.92
N LEU A 226 -22.13 -1.26 4.72
CA LEU A 226 -21.09 -2.01 5.40
C LEU A 226 -21.64 -3.18 6.26
N PRO A 227 -22.72 -3.04 7.05
CA PRO A 227 -23.22 -4.15 7.87
C PRO A 227 -23.53 -5.41 7.04
N GLN A 228 -24.12 -5.25 5.86
CA GLN A 228 -24.45 -6.34 4.95
C GLN A 228 -23.22 -6.92 4.22
N LEU A 229 -22.19 -6.07 4.01
CA LEU A 229 -20.96 -6.44 3.32
C LEU A 229 -19.85 -6.92 4.26
N LEU A 230 -20.02 -6.75 5.58
CA LEU A 230 -19.00 -7.07 6.58
C LEU A 230 -18.45 -8.50 6.46
N PRO A 231 -19.26 -9.55 6.22
CA PRO A 231 -18.75 -10.91 6.07
C PRO A 231 -17.77 -11.08 4.91
N TYR A 232 -17.90 -10.25 3.86
CA TYR A 232 -17.03 -10.30 2.67
C TYR A 232 -15.72 -9.51 2.84
N THR A 233 -15.62 -8.64 3.84
CA THR A 233 -14.47 -7.73 4.00
C THR A 233 -13.18 -8.44 4.38
N ARG A 234 -13.25 -9.69 4.83
CA ARG A 234 -12.05 -10.51 5.12
C ARG A 234 -11.15 -10.69 3.91
N VAL A 235 -11.70 -10.58 2.68
CA VAL A 235 -10.91 -10.63 1.44
C VAL A 235 -9.85 -9.51 1.39
N PHE A 236 -10.05 -8.39 2.08
CA PHE A 236 -9.15 -7.24 2.08
C PHE A 236 -7.82 -7.49 2.81
N TYR A 237 -7.79 -8.45 3.74
CA TYR A 237 -6.59 -8.70 4.55
C TYR A 237 -5.57 -9.61 3.87
N GLY A 238 -5.97 -10.37 2.84
CA GLY A 238 -5.07 -11.28 2.14
C GLY A 238 -4.51 -12.43 2.99
N THR A 239 -5.12 -12.73 4.14
CA THR A 239 -4.68 -13.81 5.03
C THR A 239 -5.29 -15.15 4.63
N TRP A 240 -4.58 -16.24 4.89
CA TRP A 240 -5.08 -17.61 4.68
C TRP A 240 -6.26 -17.89 5.60
N GLY A 241 -7.11 -18.79 5.12
CA GLY A 241 -8.28 -19.20 5.87
C GLY A 241 -9.35 -18.11 5.87
N TYR A 242 -9.94 -17.85 4.69
CA TYR A 242 -11.26 -17.27 4.61
C TYR A 242 -12.26 -18.21 5.27
N ARG A 243 -12.16 -18.36 6.57
CA ARG A 243 -13.31 -18.75 7.36
C ARG A 243 -14.27 -17.58 7.33
N ILE A 244 -14.90 -17.44 6.20
CA ILE A 244 -16.08 -16.65 6.05
C ILE A 244 -17.02 -17.24 7.11
N GLU A 245 -17.45 -16.44 8.08
CA GLU A 245 -18.47 -16.84 9.02
C GLU A 245 -19.68 -17.27 8.20
N ARG A 246 -19.88 -18.61 8.17
CA ARG A 246 -20.59 -19.29 7.07
C ARG A 246 -22.07 -18.89 6.95
N GLU A 247 -22.62 -18.22 7.96
CA GLU A 247 -24.06 -17.98 8.05
C GLU A 247 -24.54 -16.74 7.29
N ALA A 248 -23.70 -15.72 7.10
CA ALA A 248 -24.10 -14.42 6.54
C ALA A 248 -23.73 -14.22 5.06
N ILE A 249 -23.22 -15.24 4.36
CA ILE A 249 -22.73 -15.12 2.98
C ILE A 249 -23.64 -15.88 2.02
N LEU A 250 -23.83 -15.34 0.81
CA LEU A 250 -24.55 -16.00 -0.26
C LEU A 250 -24.00 -17.43 -0.47
N PRO A 251 -24.87 -18.45 -0.63
CA PRO A 251 -24.45 -19.85 -0.79
C PRO A 251 -23.43 -20.06 -1.89
N PHE A 252 -23.52 -19.31 -2.98
CA PHE A 252 -22.58 -19.35 -4.09
C PHE A 252 -21.13 -19.07 -3.63
N PHE A 253 -20.87 -18.04 -2.82
CA PHE A 253 -19.52 -17.73 -2.34
C PHE A 253 -19.05 -18.66 -1.23
N LYS A 254 -19.97 -19.36 -0.55
CA LYS A 254 -19.60 -20.45 0.38
C LYS A 254 -19.02 -21.61 -0.39
N THR A 255 -19.60 -21.94 -1.52
CA THR A 255 -19.17 -23.05 -2.37
C THR A 255 -17.94 -22.70 -3.19
N TYR A 256 -17.86 -21.45 -3.69
CA TYR A 256 -16.80 -20.97 -4.58
C TYR A 256 -16.11 -19.72 -4.03
N PRO A 257 -15.37 -19.79 -2.92
CA PRO A 257 -14.72 -18.63 -2.30
C PRO A 257 -13.64 -18.00 -3.20
N ILE A 258 -13.08 -18.77 -4.12
CA ILE A 258 -12.11 -18.28 -5.12
C ILE A 258 -12.70 -17.17 -6.00
N VAL A 259 -14.00 -17.23 -6.32
CA VAL A 259 -14.68 -16.21 -7.13
C VAL A 259 -14.66 -14.87 -6.43
N LEU A 260 -14.84 -14.85 -5.10
CA LEU A 260 -14.75 -13.62 -4.32
C LEU A 260 -13.34 -13.01 -4.39
N ARG A 261 -12.29 -13.85 -4.38
CA ARG A 261 -10.91 -13.40 -4.52
C ARG A 261 -10.66 -12.81 -5.91
N ILE A 262 -11.12 -13.49 -6.95
CA ILE A 262 -10.98 -12.99 -8.33
C ILE A 262 -11.74 -11.67 -8.50
N ALA A 263 -12.96 -11.57 -8.00
CA ALA A 263 -13.77 -10.36 -8.06
C ALA A 263 -13.16 -9.19 -7.26
N TYR A 264 -12.45 -9.48 -6.19
CA TYR A 264 -11.77 -8.46 -5.39
C TYR A 264 -10.68 -7.72 -6.17
N ILE A 265 -10.01 -8.36 -7.12
CA ILE A 265 -8.92 -7.72 -7.89
C ILE A 265 -9.43 -6.48 -8.65
N PRO A 266 -10.41 -6.59 -9.57
CA PRO A 266 -10.93 -5.40 -10.26
C PRO A 266 -11.67 -4.45 -9.31
N PHE A 267 -12.36 -4.93 -8.29
CA PHE A 267 -13.02 -4.13 -7.28
C PHE A 267 -12.04 -3.17 -6.60
N ALA A 268 -10.93 -3.68 -6.05
CA ALA A 268 -9.92 -2.88 -5.37
C ALA A 268 -9.22 -1.89 -6.31
N LEU A 269 -8.93 -2.31 -7.56
CA LEU A 269 -8.29 -1.45 -8.56
C LEU A 269 -9.22 -0.32 -9.02
N CYS A 270 -10.52 -0.56 -9.16
CA CYS A 270 -11.50 0.48 -9.49
C CYS A 270 -11.59 1.53 -8.38
N ILE A 271 -11.65 1.11 -7.11
CA ILE A 271 -11.65 2.04 -5.97
C ILE A 271 -10.34 2.83 -5.94
N ALA A 272 -9.19 2.17 -6.11
CA ALA A 272 -7.89 2.84 -6.14
C ALA A 272 -7.81 3.86 -7.28
N TYR A 273 -8.32 3.51 -8.46
CA TYR A 273 -8.37 4.39 -9.61
C TYR A 273 -9.31 5.58 -9.39
N PHE A 274 -10.47 5.37 -8.77
CA PHE A 274 -11.38 6.45 -8.39
C PHE A 274 -10.69 7.47 -7.47
N PHE A 275 -10.00 7.03 -6.41
CA PHE A 275 -9.28 7.93 -5.51
C PHE A 275 -8.08 8.61 -6.18
N PHE A 276 -7.39 7.93 -7.09
CA PHE A 276 -6.36 8.57 -7.92
C PHE A 276 -6.94 9.68 -8.79
N PHE A 277 -8.06 9.40 -9.49
CA PHE A 277 -8.74 10.37 -10.33
C PHE A 277 -9.29 11.55 -9.51
N LEU A 278 -9.92 11.29 -8.37
CA LEU A 278 -10.44 12.32 -7.46
C LEU A 278 -9.32 13.24 -6.96
N LEU A 279 -8.22 12.67 -6.48
CA LEU A 279 -7.07 13.44 -6.02
C LEU A 279 -6.53 14.33 -7.14
N ARG A 280 -6.31 13.77 -8.32
CA ARG A 280 -5.85 14.49 -9.50
C ARG A 280 -6.80 15.64 -9.85
N PHE A 281 -8.10 15.37 -9.92
CA PHE A 281 -9.12 16.37 -10.21
C PHE A 281 -9.10 17.54 -9.19
N LEU A 282 -8.99 17.22 -7.90
CA LEU A 282 -8.92 18.24 -6.84
C LEU A 282 -7.65 19.09 -6.95
N LEU A 283 -6.50 18.49 -7.23
CA LEU A 283 -5.24 19.20 -7.40
C LEU A 283 -5.22 20.05 -8.69
N GLU A 284 -5.75 19.54 -9.80
CA GLU A 284 -5.84 20.28 -11.08
C GLU A 284 -6.80 21.47 -11.00
N LYS A 285 -8.01 21.29 -10.45
CA LYS A 285 -8.99 22.38 -10.25
C LYS A 285 -8.46 23.44 -9.29
N GLY A 286 -7.81 23.03 -8.20
CA GLY A 286 -7.21 23.95 -7.24
C GLY A 286 -6.00 24.69 -7.80
N GLY A 287 -5.31 24.12 -8.82
CA GLY A 287 -4.16 24.71 -9.49
C GLY A 287 -4.49 25.75 -10.58
N GLY A 288 -5.73 25.80 -11.08
CA GLY A 288 -6.22 26.66 -12.17
C GLY A 288 -5.54 26.37 -13.52
N GLN A 289 -6.35 26.32 -14.57
CA GLN A 289 -5.87 26.09 -15.95
C GLN A 289 -4.71 27.05 -16.33
N ARG A 290 -3.79 26.53 -17.13
CA ARG A 290 -2.57 27.21 -17.68
C ARG A 290 -2.84 28.48 -18.50
N PHE A 291 -4.03 29.08 -18.47
CA PHE A 291 -4.45 30.09 -19.44
C PHE A 291 -4.79 31.48 -18.92
N SER A 292 -4.54 31.81 -17.66
CA SER A 292 -4.67 33.23 -17.26
C SER A 292 -3.43 33.72 -16.54
N GLY A 293 -2.82 34.78 -17.08
CA GLY A 293 -1.67 35.49 -16.49
C GLY A 293 -1.98 36.25 -15.18
N ALA A 294 -3.11 35.93 -14.53
CA ALA A 294 -3.51 36.48 -13.26
C ALA A 294 -2.71 35.90 -12.10
N ALA A 295 -2.34 36.75 -11.13
CA ALA A 295 -1.68 36.33 -9.88
C ALA A 295 -2.45 35.20 -9.20
N PRO A 296 -1.75 34.20 -8.62
CA PRO A 296 -2.41 33.02 -8.02
C PRO A 296 -3.27 33.46 -6.84
N SER A 297 -4.57 33.16 -6.89
CA SER A 297 -5.48 33.35 -5.75
C SER A 297 -4.98 32.57 -4.52
N GLY A 298 -5.36 32.99 -3.31
CA GLY A 298 -4.96 32.36 -2.06
C GLY A 298 -5.30 30.85 -2.05
N HIS A 299 -6.40 30.45 -2.68
CA HIS A 299 -6.81 29.06 -2.85
C HIS A 299 -5.78 28.26 -3.68
N ARG A 300 -5.27 28.81 -4.78
CA ARG A 300 -4.26 28.16 -5.63
C ARG A 300 -2.95 27.93 -4.90
N LYS A 301 -2.50 28.89 -4.07
CA LYS A 301 -1.31 28.75 -3.22
C LYS A 301 -1.49 27.62 -2.20
N LYS A 302 -2.69 27.49 -1.60
CA LYS A 302 -3.00 26.44 -0.63
C LYS A 302 -2.98 25.05 -1.29
N MET A 303 -3.61 24.90 -2.44
CA MET A 303 -3.63 23.60 -3.16
C MET A 303 -2.23 23.17 -3.61
N LYS A 304 -1.40 24.11 -4.07
CA LYS A 304 0.00 23.79 -4.40
C LYS A 304 0.79 23.31 -3.19
N LYS A 305 0.60 23.93 -2.01
CA LYS A 305 1.24 23.43 -0.78
C LYS A 305 0.83 22.00 -0.41
N ILE A 306 -0.45 21.66 -0.62
CA ILE A 306 -0.96 20.28 -0.41
C ILE A 306 -0.30 19.34 -1.41
N GLU A 307 -0.25 19.69 -2.68
CA GLU A 307 0.41 18.89 -3.72
C GLU A 307 1.89 18.66 -3.39
N ASP A 308 2.64 19.71 -3.07
CA ASP A 308 4.06 19.64 -2.70
C ASP A 308 4.27 18.75 -1.46
N PHE A 309 3.37 18.85 -0.47
CA PHE A 309 3.41 17.99 0.72
C PHE A 309 3.19 16.53 0.36
N LEU A 310 2.17 16.22 -0.45
CA LEU A 310 1.88 14.85 -0.88
C LEU A 310 3.01 14.27 -1.75
N GLN A 311 3.57 15.06 -2.67
CA GLN A 311 4.72 14.64 -3.47
C GLN A 311 5.91 14.29 -2.58
N LYS A 312 6.22 15.14 -1.61
CA LYS A 312 7.30 14.89 -0.65
C LYS A 312 7.05 13.63 0.18
N ALA A 313 5.84 13.46 0.69
CA ALA A 313 5.46 12.24 1.42
C ALA A 313 5.55 10.99 0.51
N GLY A 314 5.16 11.12 -0.77
CA GLY A 314 5.30 10.07 -1.78
C GLY A 314 6.74 9.70 -2.12
N GLU A 315 7.69 10.64 -1.94
CA GLU A 315 9.13 10.36 -2.06
C GLU A 315 9.66 9.55 -0.89
N TYR A 316 9.17 9.83 0.31
CA TYR A 316 9.65 9.26 1.57
C TYR A 316 8.62 8.33 2.22
N THR A 317 7.92 7.54 1.41
CA THR A 317 6.92 6.59 1.93
C THR A 317 7.52 5.53 2.83
N LEU A 318 8.76 5.08 2.57
CA LEU A 318 9.40 3.99 3.30
C LEU A 318 9.60 4.29 4.79
N PRO A 319 10.23 5.41 5.20
CA PRO A 319 10.37 5.71 6.62
C PRO A 319 9.03 5.96 7.32
N ILE A 320 8.06 6.56 6.63
CA ILE A 320 6.71 6.73 7.19
C ILE A 320 6.09 5.34 7.45
N PHE A 321 6.21 4.42 6.48
CA PHE A 321 5.71 3.05 6.59
C PHE A 321 6.39 2.28 7.73
N VAL A 322 7.70 2.44 7.92
CA VAL A 322 8.47 1.73 8.96
C VAL A 322 8.10 2.22 10.35
N PHE A 323 8.10 3.53 10.56
CA PHE A 323 8.05 4.11 11.90
C PHE A 323 6.66 4.51 12.41
N HIS A 324 5.61 4.55 11.58
CA HIS A 324 4.29 4.96 12.06
C HIS A 324 3.69 4.03 13.12
N ARG A 325 4.03 2.74 13.07
CA ARG A 325 3.45 1.71 13.93
C ARG A 325 3.81 1.88 15.42
N PRO A 326 5.08 2.09 15.82
CA PRO A 326 5.44 2.43 17.20
C PRO A 326 4.67 3.63 17.75
N PHE A 327 4.46 4.67 16.94
CA PHE A 327 3.69 5.84 17.36
C PHE A 327 2.21 5.52 17.60
N ARG A 328 1.63 4.64 16.77
CA ARG A 328 0.27 4.17 17.01
C ARG A 328 0.19 3.36 18.30
N ASP A 329 1.12 2.44 18.51
CA ASP A 329 1.13 1.57 19.67
C ASP A 329 1.32 2.38 20.96
N ALA A 330 2.25 3.34 20.97
CA ALA A 330 2.42 4.29 22.07
C ALA A 330 1.17 5.13 22.31
N PHE A 331 0.50 5.60 21.25
CA PHE A 331 -0.72 6.41 21.38
C PHE A 331 -1.85 5.63 22.06
N PHE A 332 -2.07 4.37 21.70
CA PHE A 332 -3.14 3.55 22.28
C PHE A 332 -2.74 2.85 23.59
N ALA A 333 -1.47 2.88 23.98
CA ALA A 333 -1.02 2.34 25.27
C ALA A 333 -1.70 3.01 26.46
N CYS A 334 -2.18 4.25 26.31
CA CYS A 334 -2.98 4.93 27.35
C CYS A 334 -4.43 4.47 27.43
N GLY A 335 -4.87 3.53 26.58
CA GLY A 335 -6.25 3.01 26.57
C GLY A 335 -7.30 3.96 25.99
N ALA A 336 -6.87 4.95 25.17
CA ALA A 336 -7.80 5.93 24.57
C ALA A 336 -8.87 5.30 23.67
N ASP A 337 -8.59 4.13 23.07
CA ASP A 337 -9.54 3.35 22.29
C ASP A 337 -10.74 2.84 23.09
N ARG A 338 -10.54 2.49 24.36
CA ARG A 338 -11.59 1.92 25.25
C ARG A 338 -12.80 2.83 25.35
N TYR A 339 -12.58 4.15 25.51
CA TYR A 339 -13.68 5.13 25.58
C TYR A 339 -14.58 5.12 24.35
N PHE A 340 -14.00 4.84 23.18
CA PHE A 340 -14.73 4.78 21.91
C PHE A 340 -15.32 3.40 21.62
N LEU A 341 -14.84 2.36 22.28
CA LEU A 341 -15.38 1.00 22.17
C LEU A 341 -16.60 0.79 23.09
N GLU A 342 -16.61 1.42 24.27
CA GLU A 342 -17.71 1.34 25.23
C GLU A 342 -19.00 2.03 24.74
N GLY A 343 -18.88 3.04 23.90
CA GLY A 343 -20.03 3.79 23.36
C GLY A 343 -20.50 4.91 24.30
N GLY A 344 -21.67 5.48 23.97
CA GLY A 344 -22.31 6.54 24.81
C GLY A 344 -21.71 7.94 24.63
N LEU A 345 -20.68 8.14 23.81
CA LEU A 345 -20.10 9.46 23.58
C LEU A 345 -20.96 10.29 22.61
N PRO A 346 -21.07 11.61 22.84
CA PRO A 346 -21.72 12.52 21.90
C PRO A 346 -21.04 12.51 20.53
N LEU A 347 -21.81 12.62 19.44
CA LEU A 347 -21.30 12.56 18.07
C LEU A 347 -20.22 13.62 17.79
N TRP A 348 -20.30 14.79 18.40
CA TRP A 348 -19.29 15.85 18.24
C TRP A 348 -17.93 15.42 18.82
N THR A 349 -17.89 14.71 19.95
CA THR A 349 -16.65 14.16 20.55
C THR A 349 -16.02 13.16 19.61
N VAL A 350 -16.82 12.24 19.05
CA VAL A 350 -16.39 11.26 18.07
C VAL A 350 -15.81 11.93 16.81
N THR A 351 -16.50 12.98 16.34
CA THR A 351 -16.06 13.73 15.15
C THR A 351 -14.76 14.48 15.40
N LEU A 352 -14.63 15.14 16.56
CA LEU A 352 -13.39 15.84 16.95
C LEU A 352 -12.21 14.86 17.06
N PHE A 353 -12.43 13.70 17.68
CA PHE A 353 -11.39 12.68 17.78
C PHE A 353 -11.00 12.12 16.39
N TYR A 354 -11.95 11.92 15.51
CA TYR A 354 -11.69 11.49 14.13
C TYR A 354 -10.83 12.53 13.38
N LEU A 355 -11.19 13.81 13.49
CA LEU A 355 -10.41 14.90 12.90
C LEU A 355 -9.01 15.02 13.53
N PHE A 356 -8.91 14.80 14.84
CA PHE A 356 -7.62 14.74 15.53
C PHE A 356 -6.74 13.61 14.97
N LEU A 357 -7.27 12.40 14.76
CA LEU A 357 -6.52 11.29 14.16
C LEU A 357 -6.03 11.60 12.75
N ILE A 358 -6.84 12.30 11.93
CA ILE A 358 -6.42 12.80 10.62
C ILE A 358 -5.23 13.76 10.78
N GLY A 359 -5.37 14.78 11.62
CA GLY A 359 -4.32 15.77 11.88
C GLY A 359 -3.03 15.14 12.41
N PHE A 360 -3.15 14.22 13.36
CA PHE A 360 -2.03 13.49 13.94
C PHE A 360 -1.30 12.64 12.89
N SER A 361 -2.05 11.96 12.02
CA SER A 361 -1.47 11.19 10.90
C SER A 361 -0.68 12.09 9.94
N LEU A 362 -1.18 13.29 9.62
CA LEU A 362 -0.47 14.27 8.77
C LEU A 362 0.80 14.80 9.45
N VAL A 363 0.77 15.05 10.75
CA VAL A 363 1.94 15.45 11.54
C VAL A 363 3.00 14.35 11.52
N LEU A 364 2.61 13.09 11.77
CA LEU A 364 3.53 11.95 11.70
C LEU A 364 4.17 11.82 10.31
N MET A 365 3.40 11.96 9.24
CA MET A 365 3.96 11.94 7.88
C MET A 365 5.02 13.01 7.68
N LYS A 366 4.78 14.22 8.19
CA LYS A 366 5.75 15.34 8.10
C LYS A 366 7.00 15.06 8.91
N LEU A 367 6.87 14.47 10.09
CA LEU A 367 7.99 14.16 10.99
C LEU A 367 8.83 13.01 10.44
N LEU A 368 8.19 11.95 9.96
CA LEU A 368 8.82 10.73 9.49
C LEU A 368 9.29 10.80 8.03
N GLY A 369 8.64 11.61 7.18
CA GLY A 369 8.97 11.81 5.77
C GLY A 369 10.24 12.63 5.56
N ARG A 370 11.39 12.19 6.09
CA ARG A 370 12.67 12.91 6.04
C ARG A 370 13.74 12.10 5.30
N LYS A 371 14.60 12.80 4.57
CA LYS A 371 15.70 12.20 3.80
C LYS A 371 16.64 11.37 4.67
N ALA A 372 16.95 11.81 5.89
CA ALA A 372 17.83 11.09 6.81
C ALA A 372 17.24 9.73 7.20
N LEU A 373 15.93 9.67 7.53
CA LEU A 373 15.25 8.42 7.84
C LEU A 373 15.12 7.51 6.61
N ASP A 374 14.91 8.06 5.41
CA ASP A 374 14.88 7.27 4.18
C ASP A 374 16.25 6.64 3.88
N ALA A 375 17.34 7.39 4.09
CA ALA A 375 18.69 6.86 3.94
C ALA A 375 18.96 5.72 4.92
N PHE A 376 18.52 5.83 6.17
CA PHE A 376 18.58 4.77 7.18
C PHE A 376 17.78 3.54 6.73
N CYS A 377 16.52 3.69 6.36
CA CYS A 377 15.67 2.57 5.93
C CYS A 377 16.20 1.83 4.68
N ARG A 378 16.94 2.51 3.82
CA ARG A 378 17.50 1.91 2.61
C ARG A 378 18.83 1.21 2.84
N PHE A 379 19.40 1.27 4.03
CA PHE A 379 20.72 0.71 4.36
C PHE A 379 21.73 0.94 3.23
N ARG A 380 21.79 2.18 2.70
CA ARG A 380 22.76 2.53 1.67
C ARG A 380 24.14 2.53 2.29
N LEU A 381 24.81 1.39 2.16
CA LEU A 381 26.25 1.35 2.39
C LEU A 381 26.90 2.45 1.53
N PRO A 382 27.80 3.27 2.10
CA PRO A 382 28.49 4.28 1.31
C PRO A 382 29.12 3.60 0.11
N GLU A 383 28.82 4.11 -1.09
CA GLU A 383 29.52 3.67 -2.30
C GLU A 383 31.00 3.94 -2.04
N LYS A 384 31.81 2.88 -1.92
CA LYS A 384 33.25 3.04 -2.04
C LYS A 384 33.45 3.66 -3.43
N ARG A 385 33.82 4.92 -3.46
CA ARG A 385 34.41 5.53 -4.64
C ARG A 385 35.73 4.79 -4.86
N ILE A 386 35.71 3.82 -5.79
CA ILE A 386 36.90 3.20 -6.37
C ILE A 386 37.33 4.05 -7.54
#